data_025e1a6ed62f0427f4d9f9abbcb4394e
#
_entry.id   025e1a6ed62f0427f4d9f9abbcb4394e
#
_cell.length_a   1.000
_cell.length_b   1.000
_cell.length_c   1.000
_cell.angle_alpha   90.00
_cell.angle_beta   90.00
_cell.angle_gamma   90.00
#
_symmetry.space_group_name_H-M   'P 1'
#
loop_
_entity.id
_entity.type
_entity.pdbx_description
1 polymer ?
#
loop_
_entity_poly.entity_id
_entity_poly.type
_entity_poly.pdbx_seq_one_letter_code
_entity_poly.pdbx_strand_id
1 'polypeptide(L)'
;MLRSILRSLPMLGYLLGSRTSSPAASMTTSALNLRPRIRGRVWAAAVGFRVLGGRRWLRGGLLVVVAGVAASKVRAQDFRAGTVAERYTLLCANCHGRNLEGSGTGPSLLKDTWLHGSDDESIARSIRTGFPEKGMPAWGTAIPEKEIRAMVIYLRETRAKVLRDQTKVVAPPAAMTAKSQLHDFKLDTWVDAVVEPWSLAFLSPTQAIMTEKRGFLYLIENGKLAARPISGLPMIYVNGQAGLMDVVPHPDYTANSWIYLSYSEQLTKADGTPAAFTRIIRGKLKDGVLVEQQTIFQAKLEHYIKADWHFGSRLAFDGKGHIFFSIGERGQHQHAQDLARPGGKIHRLHDDGCVPADNPFVGDPTAVPSIWSYGHRNPQGLAFSPATGELFSSEHGPRGGDELNLVRRGANYGWPVITYGMNYDGTTFTELTAKEDLEQPIAYWVPSLATCGINFYTGDLFPQWKQQLFLASLAAEQLLRIEVAGGKVISQEVLFKDLGRIRHVITGPDGALYVLLPKRIVRLTPAP
;
A
#
# COMPACT_ATOMS: atom_id res chain seq x y z
N MET A 1 -20.81 69.12 -11.15
CA MET A 1 -21.38 69.65 -9.89
C MET A 1 -20.84 68.73 -8.81
N LEU A 2 -19.81 69.11 -8.19
CA LEU A 2 -19.57 69.91 -7.01
C LEU A 2 -19.95 69.19 -5.71
N ARG A 3 -18.84 68.88 -4.94
CA ARG A 3 -18.57 69.13 -3.50
C ARG A 3 -19.21 68.10 -2.54
N SER A 4 -18.39 67.37 -1.83
CA SER A 4 -17.56 67.59 -0.61
C SER A 4 -18.39 67.56 0.67
N ILE A 5 -17.89 66.80 1.65
CA ILE A 5 -17.51 67.32 2.96
C ILE A 5 -16.89 66.22 3.83
N LEU A 6 -15.73 66.56 4.32
CA LEU A 6 -14.80 65.99 5.28
C LEU A 6 -15.31 66.00 6.74
N ARG A 7 -14.55 65.28 7.58
CA ARG A 7 -14.30 65.45 9.06
C ARG A 7 -14.95 64.32 9.89
N SER A 8 -14.32 63.70 10.87
CA SER A 8 -13.16 64.08 11.73
C SER A 8 -12.72 62.87 12.57
N LEU A 9 -11.42 62.74 12.79
CA LEU A 9 -10.78 62.01 13.90
C LEU A 9 -10.98 62.80 15.24
N PRO A 10 -10.78 62.16 16.43
CA PRO A 10 -9.53 62.45 17.11
C PRO A 10 -8.78 61.29 17.76
N MET A 11 -7.50 61.56 17.89
CA MET A 11 -6.44 60.90 18.62
C MET A 11 -6.61 60.96 20.15
N LEU A 12 -5.75 60.20 20.80
CA LEU A 12 -5.02 60.29 22.09
C LEU A 12 -5.15 58.96 22.85
N GLY A 13 -4.13 58.36 23.46
CA GLY A 13 -2.79 58.81 23.75
C GLY A 13 -2.09 57.74 24.61
N TYR A 14 -0.83 57.72 24.47
CA TYR A 14 0.25 57.23 25.33
C TYR A 14 -0.06 56.61 26.71
N LEU A 15 0.62 55.51 27.07
CA LEU A 15 1.60 55.53 28.16
C LEU A 15 2.50 54.26 28.19
N LEU A 16 3.77 54.55 28.36
CA LEU A 16 4.94 53.70 28.60
C LEU A 16 4.93 53.09 30.02
N GLY A 17 5.60 51.96 30.18
CA GLY A 17 6.04 51.45 31.49
C GLY A 17 6.50 50.01 31.41
N SER A 18 7.72 49.75 31.19
CA SER A 18 8.93 49.41 31.94
C SER A 18 9.10 47.93 32.29
N ARG A 19 10.22 47.47 31.87
CA ARG A 19 11.05 46.29 32.20
C ARG A 19 10.88 45.74 33.61
N THR A 20 10.88 44.37 33.73
CA THR A 20 11.73 43.71 34.73
C THR A 20 12.10 42.30 34.26
N SER A 21 13.30 41.98 34.59
CA SER A 21 14.21 40.86 34.33
C SER A 21 13.75 39.48 34.83
N SER A 22 14.30 38.49 34.16
CA SER A 22 14.46 37.06 34.54
C SER A 22 14.87 36.80 36.00
N PRO A 23 14.67 35.58 36.50
CA PRO A 23 15.81 34.68 36.42
C PRO A 23 15.53 33.23 36.02
N ALA A 24 16.55 32.62 35.47
CA ALA A 24 16.70 31.21 35.18
C ALA A 24 16.65 30.35 36.45
N ALA A 25 15.89 29.26 36.41
CA ALA A 25 16.05 28.17 37.39
C ALA A 25 16.46 26.90 36.65
N SER A 26 17.70 26.50 36.88
CA SER A 26 18.25 25.20 36.57
C SER A 26 17.52 24.12 37.37
N MET A 27 16.97 23.09 36.71
CA MET A 27 16.62 21.85 37.38
C MET A 27 17.47 20.69 36.85
N THR A 28 18.26 20.22 37.73
CA THR A 28 19.11 19.04 37.71
C THR A 28 18.29 17.76 37.45
N THR A 29 18.76 16.97 36.51
CA THR A 29 18.36 15.61 36.25
C THR A 29 18.75 14.70 37.43
N SER A 30 17.77 14.11 38.10
CA SER A 30 17.94 12.95 38.96
C SER A 30 17.37 11.71 38.30
N ALA A 31 18.27 10.84 37.88
CA ALA A 31 17.93 9.51 37.39
C ALA A 31 17.52 8.61 38.56
N LEU A 32 16.28 8.15 38.59
CA LEU A 32 15.82 7.11 39.49
C LEU A 32 15.78 5.78 38.72
N ASN A 33 16.82 4.98 38.98
CA ASN A 33 16.88 3.56 38.64
C ASN A 33 15.94 2.78 39.56
N LEU A 34 14.81 2.27 39.05
CA LEU A 34 14.00 1.27 39.69
C LEU A 34 14.08 -0.03 38.91
N ARG A 35 14.92 -0.96 39.38
CA ARG A 35 14.88 -2.37 39.01
C ARG A 35 13.92 -3.12 39.92
N PRO A 36 12.93 -3.87 39.39
CA PRO A 36 12.20 -4.82 40.23
C PRO A 36 13.00 -6.09 40.40
N ARG A 37 13.33 -6.41 41.67
CA ARG A 37 13.83 -7.72 42.08
C ARG A 37 12.70 -8.72 42.09
N ILE A 38 12.69 -9.67 41.18
CA ILE A 38 11.87 -10.88 41.27
C ILE A 38 12.69 -11.93 42.03
N ARG A 39 12.29 -12.23 43.24
CA ARG A 39 12.77 -13.39 44.00
C ARG A 39 11.96 -14.62 43.60
N GLY A 40 12.50 -15.46 42.73
CA GLY A 40 12.00 -16.81 42.49
C GLY A 40 12.52 -17.74 43.61
N ARG A 41 11.61 -18.32 44.39
CA ARG A 41 11.92 -19.42 45.27
C ARG A 41 11.94 -20.71 44.47
N VAL A 42 13.12 -21.30 44.34
CA VAL A 42 13.27 -22.67 43.84
C VAL A 42 13.03 -23.61 45.00
N TRP A 43 12.02 -24.47 44.92
CA TRP A 43 11.82 -25.61 45.78
C TRP A 43 12.54 -26.82 45.16
N ALA A 44 13.64 -27.22 45.76
CA ALA A 44 14.28 -28.49 45.49
C ALA A 44 13.62 -29.56 46.38
N ALA A 45 12.93 -30.48 45.78
CA ALA A 45 12.44 -31.69 46.47
C ALA A 45 13.54 -32.75 46.40
N ALA A 46 14.22 -32.93 47.52
CA ALA A 46 15.15 -34.04 47.68
C ALA A 46 14.35 -35.33 48.01
N VAL A 47 14.42 -36.30 47.09
CA VAL A 47 13.94 -37.65 47.37
C VAL A 47 15.08 -38.46 47.96
N GLY A 48 15.00 -38.71 49.26
CA GLY A 48 15.98 -39.55 49.94
C GLY A 48 15.69 -41.04 49.69
N PHE A 49 16.64 -41.74 49.12
CA PHE A 49 16.64 -43.20 49.05
C PHE A 49 17.31 -43.75 50.31
N ARG A 50 16.56 -44.47 51.14
CA ARG A 50 17.08 -45.33 52.19
C ARG A 50 17.47 -46.69 51.60
N VAL A 51 18.74 -46.98 51.69
CA VAL A 51 19.29 -48.33 51.39
C VAL A 51 19.12 -49.18 52.65
N LEU A 52 18.34 -50.24 52.59
CA LEU A 52 18.35 -51.35 53.55
C LEU A 52 19.06 -52.53 52.89
N GLY A 53 20.12 -52.95 53.50
CA GLY A 53 20.92 -54.10 53.07
C GLY A 53 20.21 -55.43 53.39
N GLY A 54 20.36 -56.41 52.51
CA GLY A 54 19.93 -57.78 52.69
C GLY A 54 20.60 -58.67 51.61
N ARG A 55 21.52 -59.49 52.05
CA ARG A 55 22.21 -60.53 51.25
C ARG A 55 21.26 -61.63 50.78
N ARG A 56 21.33 -62.10 49.51
CA ARG A 56 21.61 -63.49 49.11
C ARG A 56 21.19 -63.85 47.70
N TRP A 57 22.16 -64.43 46.98
CA TRP A 57 22.17 -65.51 45.97
C TRP A 57 21.56 -65.37 44.58
N LEU A 58 22.49 -65.32 43.62
CA LEU A 58 22.63 -66.06 42.34
C LEU A 58 21.37 -66.72 41.70
N ARG A 59 21.03 -66.24 40.49
CA ARG A 59 20.87 -67.07 39.28
C ARG A 59 20.81 -66.16 38.05
N GLY A 60 21.60 -66.53 37.00
CA GLY A 60 21.70 -65.78 35.76
C GLY A 60 20.40 -65.69 34.98
N GLY A 61 20.11 -64.52 34.53
CA GLY A 61 19.05 -64.22 33.57
C GLY A 61 19.54 -63.07 32.68
N LEU A 62 19.76 -63.39 31.43
CA LEU A 62 20.15 -62.45 30.40
C LEU A 62 19.02 -61.43 30.20
N LEU A 63 19.14 -60.24 30.77
CA LEU A 63 18.16 -59.16 30.59
C LEU A 63 18.53 -58.44 29.29
N VAL A 64 17.82 -58.77 28.22
CA VAL A 64 17.83 -57.94 26.99
C VAL A 64 17.13 -56.66 27.31
N VAL A 65 17.90 -55.57 27.52
CA VAL A 65 17.35 -54.22 27.59
C VAL A 65 16.96 -53.80 26.17
N VAL A 66 15.71 -54.00 25.83
CA VAL A 66 15.12 -53.37 24.65
C VAL A 66 14.97 -51.90 25.03
N ALA A 67 15.92 -51.07 24.57
CA ALA A 67 15.76 -49.63 24.60
C ALA A 67 14.62 -49.27 23.65
N GLY A 68 13.40 -49.19 24.19
CA GLY A 68 12.26 -48.61 23.51
C GLY A 68 12.55 -47.15 23.25
N VAL A 69 12.94 -46.82 22.02
CA VAL A 69 12.90 -45.42 21.53
C VAL A 69 11.44 -45.05 21.56
N ALA A 70 11.04 -44.34 22.61
CA ALA A 70 9.76 -43.65 22.65
C ALA A 70 9.79 -42.58 21.56
N ALA A 71 9.31 -42.94 20.37
CA ALA A 71 8.93 -41.99 19.35
C ALA A 71 7.84 -41.11 19.98
N SER A 72 8.25 -39.96 20.50
CA SER A 72 7.32 -38.92 20.95
C SER A 72 6.44 -38.60 19.74
N LYS A 73 5.20 -39.05 19.77
CA LYS A 73 4.15 -38.60 18.85
C LYS A 73 3.96 -37.13 19.11
N VAL A 74 4.68 -36.28 18.35
CA VAL A 74 4.40 -34.84 18.29
C VAL A 74 2.95 -34.74 17.83
N ARG A 75 2.08 -34.24 18.72
CA ARG A 75 0.65 -34.14 18.40
C ARG A 75 0.47 -33.10 17.30
N ALA A 76 -0.37 -33.39 16.31
CA ALA A 76 -0.74 -32.46 15.22
C ALA A 76 -1.28 -31.09 15.73
N GLN A 77 -1.65 -31.00 16.99
CA GLN A 77 -2.06 -29.74 17.65
C GLN A 77 -0.91 -28.76 17.88
N ASP A 78 0.34 -29.24 18.04
CA ASP A 78 1.51 -28.38 18.30
C ASP A 78 1.94 -27.59 17.04
N PHE A 79 1.49 -28.02 15.85
CA PHE A 79 1.77 -27.36 14.59
C PHE A 79 0.81 -26.23 14.23
N ARG A 80 -0.30 -26.06 14.95
CA ARG A 80 -1.35 -25.09 14.67
C ARG A 80 -1.20 -23.75 15.41
N ALA A 81 -0.28 -23.69 16.36
CA ALA A 81 0.01 -22.48 17.12
C ALA A 81 1.24 -21.76 16.53
N GLY A 82 1.16 -20.42 16.41
CA GLY A 82 2.27 -19.57 16.00
C GLY A 82 2.11 -18.95 14.61
N THR A 83 3.02 -18.03 14.32
CA THR A 83 3.11 -17.33 13.04
C THR A 83 3.70 -18.24 11.96
N VAL A 84 3.50 -17.90 10.69
CA VAL A 84 4.12 -18.63 9.55
C VAL A 84 5.65 -18.66 9.65
N ALA A 85 6.27 -17.60 10.20
CA ALA A 85 7.71 -17.52 10.39
C ALA A 85 8.24 -18.52 11.43
N GLU A 86 7.52 -18.67 12.55
CA GLU A 86 7.84 -19.67 13.58
C GLU A 86 7.68 -21.08 13.05
N ARG A 87 6.63 -21.31 12.26
CA ARG A 87 6.37 -22.59 11.62
C ARG A 87 7.46 -22.94 10.59
N TYR A 88 7.86 -21.97 9.77
CA TYR A 88 9.02 -22.13 8.86
C TYR A 88 10.29 -22.51 9.64
N THR A 89 10.56 -21.77 10.72
CA THR A 89 11.75 -22.02 11.56
C THR A 89 11.75 -23.44 12.13
N LEU A 90 10.59 -23.92 12.57
CA LEU A 90 10.45 -25.24 13.17
C LEU A 90 10.57 -26.39 12.13
N LEU A 91 9.93 -26.25 10.97
CA LEU A 91 9.73 -27.36 10.03
C LEU A 91 10.71 -27.36 8.85
N CYS A 92 11.15 -26.17 8.43
CA CYS A 92 11.84 -26.00 7.15
C CYS A 92 13.29 -25.52 7.30
N ALA A 93 13.56 -24.66 8.31
CA ALA A 93 14.83 -23.94 8.41
C ALA A 93 16.06 -24.83 8.64
N ASN A 94 15.90 -26.01 9.24
CA ASN A 94 17.00 -26.95 9.44
C ASN A 94 17.62 -27.44 8.11
N CYS A 95 16.78 -27.55 7.08
CA CYS A 95 17.23 -27.98 5.75
C CYS A 95 17.46 -26.80 4.81
N HIS A 96 16.55 -25.81 4.82
CA HIS A 96 16.57 -24.72 3.84
C HIS A 96 17.26 -23.43 4.34
N GLY A 97 17.75 -23.43 5.60
CA GLY A 97 18.36 -22.25 6.22
C GLY A 97 17.31 -21.25 6.74
N ARG A 98 17.68 -20.42 7.73
CA ARG A 98 16.76 -19.41 8.31
C ARG A 98 16.42 -18.29 7.33
N ASN A 99 17.37 -17.96 6.45
CA ASN A 99 17.23 -16.94 5.42
C ASN A 99 17.20 -17.58 4.01
N LEU A 100 16.71 -18.81 3.90
CA LEU A 100 16.57 -19.55 2.63
C LEU A 100 17.90 -19.91 1.95
N GLU A 101 19.03 -19.77 2.63
CA GLU A 101 20.39 -20.02 2.11
C GLU A 101 20.67 -21.48 1.78
N GLY A 102 19.86 -22.39 2.29
CA GLY A 102 20.08 -23.83 2.20
C GLY A 102 21.01 -24.34 3.28
N SER A 103 21.26 -25.65 3.28
CA SER A 103 22.19 -26.34 4.16
C SER A 103 22.80 -27.58 3.46
N GLY A 104 23.59 -28.35 4.18
CA GLY A 104 24.09 -29.63 3.66
C GLY A 104 23.00 -30.69 3.39
N THR A 105 21.77 -30.47 3.93
CA THR A 105 20.66 -31.41 3.83
C THR A 105 19.51 -30.94 2.94
N GLY A 106 19.50 -29.64 2.57
CA GLY A 106 18.46 -29.07 1.71
C GLY A 106 18.97 -27.94 0.83
N PRO A 107 18.38 -27.78 -0.37
CA PRO A 107 18.83 -26.75 -1.31
C PRO A 107 18.50 -25.33 -0.85
N SER A 108 19.30 -24.36 -1.31
CA SER A 108 18.98 -22.94 -1.21
C SER A 108 17.71 -22.61 -2.00
N LEU A 109 16.81 -21.85 -1.40
CA LEU A 109 15.61 -21.30 -2.01
C LEU A 109 15.79 -19.83 -2.50
N LEU A 110 17.04 -19.34 -2.52
CA LEU A 110 17.38 -18.01 -3.05
C LEU A 110 17.57 -18.00 -4.57
N LYS A 111 17.71 -19.17 -5.21
CA LYS A 111 17.90 -19.29 -6.66
C LYS A 111 16.67 -18.82 -7.44
N ASP A 112 16.87 -18.35 -8.67
CA ASP A 112 15.79 -17.90 -9.56
C ASP A 112 14.95 -19.08 -10.08
N THR A 113 15.59 -20.21 -10.31
CA THR A 113 14.93 -21.43 -10.79
C THR A 113 14.95 -22.51 -9.70
N TRP A 114 13.80 -23.12 -9.45
CA TRP A 114 13.64 -24.21 -8.51
C TRP A 114 13.39 -25.52 -9.29
N LEU A 115 13.92 -26.62 -8.78
CA LEU A 115 13.92 -27.93 -9.48
C LEU A 115 12.51 -28.45 -9.85
N HIS A 116 11.49 -28.07 -9.06
CA HIS A 116 10.14 -28.60 -9.19
C HIS A 116 9.11 -27.50 -9.55
N GLY A 117 9.57 -26.42 -10.18
CA GLY A 117 8.78 -25.27 -10.53
C GLY A 117 8.86 -24.16 -9.47
N SER A 118 8.79 -22.92 -9.94
CA SER A 118 8.94 -21.73 -9.12
C SER A 118 7.67 -20.87 -9.04
N ASP A 119 6.57 -21.30 -9.65
CA ASP A 119 5.24 -20.70 -9.46
C ASP A 119 4.63 -21.12 -8.11
N ASP A 120 3.62 -20.39 -7.65
CA ASP A 120 3.06 -20.59 -6.32
C ASP A 120 2.43 -21.97 -6.12
N GLU A 121 1.76 -22.50 -7.15
CA GLU A 121 1.15 -23.83 -7.08
C GLU A 121 2.21 -24.94 -7.05
N SER A 122 3.28 -24.80 -7.79
CA SER A 122 4.40 -25.76 -7.79
C SER A 122 5.12 -25.77 -6.44
N ILE A 123 5.28 -24.59 -5.81
CA ILE A 123 5.83 -24.49 -4.45
C ILE A 123 4.87 -25.12 -3.44
N ALA A 124 3.59 -24.79 -3.50
CA ALA A 124 2.56 -25.35 -2.62
C ALA A 124 2.50 -26.88 -2.74
N ARG A 125 2.53 -27.40 -3.96
CA ARG A 125 2.57 -28.84 -4.25
C ARG A 125 3.81 -29.47 -3.65
N SER A 126 4.99 -28.88 -3.83
CA SER A 126 6.26 -29.37 -3.25
C SER A 126 6.21 -29.44 -1.72
N ILE A 127 5.57 -28.47 -1.05
CA ILE A 127 5.35 -28.53 0.40
C ILE A 127 4.34 -29.61 0.75
N ARG A 128 3.25 -29.73 0.01
CA ARG A 128 2.15 -30.68 0.27
C ARG A 128 2.60 -32.12 0.14
N THR A 129 3.27 -32.46 -0.98
CA THR A 129 3.65 -33.84 -1.31
C THR A 129 5.04 -34.23 -0.81
N GLY A 130 5.91 -33.27 -0.55
CA GLY A 130 7.30 -33.50 -0.22
C GLY A 130 8.07 -34.23 -1.31
N PHE A 131 9.27 -34.66 -0.96
CA PHE A 131 10.16 -35.55 -1.72
C PHE A 131 10.82 -36.51 -0.72
N PRO A 132 10.08 -37.48 -0.16
CA PRO A 132 10.56 -38.33 0.94
C PRO A 132 11.85 -39.08 0.58
N GLU A 133 11.99 -39.47 -0.68
CA GLU A 133 13.20 -40.14 -1.22
C GLU A 133 14.44 -39.23 -1.22
N LYS A 134 14.26 -37.92 -1.11
CA LYS A 134 15.31 -36.90 -0.99
C LYS A 134 15.37 -36.26 0.41
N GLY A 135 14.61 -36.81 1.37
CA GLY A 135 14.60 -36.36 2.75
C GLY A 135 13.65 -35.20 3.06
N MET A 136 12.85 -34.71 2.09
CA MET A 136 11.83 -33.69 2.34
C MET A 136 10.49 -34.36 2.67
N PRO A 137 9.96 -34.22 3.91
CA PRO A 137 8.68 -34.81 4.27
C PRO A 137 7.49 -34.21 3.50
N ALA A 138 6.42 -34.99 3.34
CA ALA A 138 5.13 -34.52 2.87
C ALA A 138 4.39 -33.80 4.02
N TRP A 139 4.12 -32.53 3.87
CA TRP A 139 3.48 -31.73 4.92
C TRP A 139 1.96 -31.59 4.77
N GLY A 140 1.36 -32.02 3.66
CA GLY A 140 -0.06 -31.84 3.35
C GLY A 140 -1.03 -32.49 4.34
N THR A 141 -0.61 -33.50 5.11
CA THR A 141 -1.44 -34.09 6.18
C THR A 141 -1.29 -33.37 7.52
N ALA A 142 -0.20 -32.62 7.73
CA ALA A 142 0.12 -31.94 8.98
C ALA A 142 -0.18 -30.43 8.95
N ILE A 143 -0.09 -29.82 7.76
CA ILE A 143 -0.29 -28.39 7.54
C ILE A 143 -1.56 -28.20 6.69
N PRO A 144 -2.60 -27.46 7.16
CA PRO A 144 -3.76 -27.13 6.37
C PRO A 144 -3.41 -26.33 5.09
N GLU A 145 -4.22 -26.44 4.05
CA GLU A 145 -3.98 -25.81 2.74
C GLU A 145 -3.77 -24.29 2.83
N LYS A 146 -4.59 -23.61 3.65
CA LYS A 146 -4.43 -22.16 3.90
C LYS A 146 -3.06 -21.80 4.48
N GLU A 147 -2.48 -22.67 5.28
CA GLU A 147 -1.18 -22.45 5.90
C GLU A 147 -0.03 -22.81 4.95
N ILE A 148 -0.23 -23.77 4.04
CA ILE A 148 0.69 -24.02 2.92
C ILE A 148 0.77 -22.78 2.04
N ARG A 149 -0.37 -22.16 1.71
CA ARG A 149 -0.40 -20.90 0.98
C ARG A 149 0.31 -19.75 1.73
N ALA A 150 0.08 -19.62 3.04
CA ALA A 150 0.80 -18.63 3.86
C ALA A 150 2.31 -18.90 3.85
N MET A 151 2.74 -20.16 3.83
CA MET A 151 4.15 -20.54 3.71
C MET A 151 4.74 -20.11 2.36
N VAL A 152 4.01 -20.29 1.26
CA VAL A 152 4.44 -19.81 -0.08
C VAL A 152 4.67 -18.30 -0.06
N ILE A 153 3.71 -17.53 0.48
CA ILE A 153 3.85 -16.07 0.63
C ILE A 153 5.09 -15.73 1.46
N TYR A 154 5.28 -16.39 2.59
CA TYR A 154 6.43 -16.18 3.47
C TYR A 154 7.76 -16.46 2.77
N LEU A 155 7.86 -17.53 2.01
CA LEU A 155 9.07 -17.89 1.24
C LEU A 155 9.38 -16.81 0.19
N ARG A 156 8.36 -16.34 -0.55
CA ARG A 156 8.50 -15.28 -1.54
C ARG A 156 9.01 -13.98 -0.92
N GLU A 157 8.40 -13.55 0.19
CA GLU A 157 8.79 -12.31 0.88
C GLU A 157 10.17 -12.40 1.49
N THR A 158 10.49 -13.53 2.14
CA THR A 158 11.81 -13.74 2.74
C THR A 158 12.89 -13.74 1.67
N ARG A 159 12.65 -14.42 0.54
CA ARG A 159 13.56 -14.40 -0.60
C ARG A 159 13.76 -12.99 -1.15
N ALA A 160 12.70 -12.26 -1.42
CA ALA A 160 12.76 -10.89 -1.93
C ALA A 160 13.50 -9.97 -0.96
N LYS A 161 13.27 -10.12 0.35
CA LYS A 161 13.97 -9.35 1.39
C LYS A 161 15.47 -9.67 1.42
N VAL A 162 15.83 -10.94 1.46
CA VAL A 162 17.25 -11.36 1.54
C VAL A 162 18.01 -10.87 0.30
N LEU A 163 17.45 -11.05 -0.90
CA LEU A 163 18.09 -10.58 -2.14
C LEU A 163 18.25 -9.06 -2.16
N ARG A 164 17.23 -8.30 -1.74
CA ARG A 164 17.30 -6.85 -1.64
C ARG A 164 18.34 -6.38 -0.63
N ASP A 165 18.41 -7.02 0.55
CA ASP A 165 19.38 -6.65 1.59
C ASP A 165 20.82 -6.92 1.16
N GLN A 166 21.04 -7.88 0.24
CA GLN A 166 22.34 -8.13 -0.40
C GLN A 166 22.70 -7.10 -1.46
N THR A 167 21.71 -6.45 -2.09
CA THR A 167 21.88 -5.49 -3.20
C THR A 167 21.74 -4.03 -2.78
N LYS A 168 21.84 -3.69 -1.48
CA LYS A 168 21.70 -2.32 -0.99
C LYS A 168 22.56 -1.35 -1.78
N VAL A 169 21.91 -0.56 -2.61
CA VAL A 169 22.53 0.45 -3.46
C VAL A 169 22.83 1.69 -2.64
N VAL A 170 24.02 2.24 -2.82
CA VAL A 170 24.40 3.62 -2.53
C VAL A 170 23.35 4.56 -3.15
N ALA A 171 23.12 5.73 -2.55
CA ALA A 171 22.12 6.71 -2.98
C ALA A 171 21.96 6.77 -4.50
N PRO A 172 20.72 6.68 -5.03
CA PRO A 172 20.51 6.62 -6.48
C PRO A 172 21.07 7.87 -7.18
N PRO A 173 21.72 7.73 -8.33
CA PRO A 173 22.32 8.84 -9.06
C PRO A 173 21.25 9.89 -9.46
N ALA A 174 21.69 11.14 -9.66
CA ALA A 174 20.81 12.22 -10.12
C ALA A 174 20.28 11.98 -11.54
N ALA A 175 21.06 11.28 -12.38
CA ALA A 175 20.69 10.83 -13.71
C ALA A 175 21.23 9.43 -13.96
N MET A 176 20.50 8.62 -14.72
CA MET A 176 20.92 7.28 -15.13
C MET A 176 20.34 6.92 -16.50
N THR A 177 21.05 6.08 -17.24
CA THR A 177 20.53 5.42 -18.45
C THR A 177 20.18 3.99 -18.10
N ALA A 178 19.05 3.51 -18.60
CA ALA A 178 18.58 2.16 -18.41
C ALA A 178 18.07 1.57 -19.74
N LYS A 179 18.10 0.25 -19.82
CA LYS A 179 17.59 -0.51 -20.96
C LYS A 179 16.25 -1.14 -20.62
N SER A 180 15.36 -1.18 -21.61
CA SER A 180 14.16 -1.98 -21.55
C SER A 180 14.06 -2.88 -22.80
N GLN A 181 13.06 -3.75 -22.80
CA GLN A 181 12.83 -4.64 -23.97
C GLN A 181 12.51 -3.86 -25.25
N LEU A 182 11.91 -2.67 -25.14
CA LEU A 182 11.39 -1.92 -26.28
C LEU A 182 12.13 -0.61 -26.54
N HIS A 183 12.67 0.03 -25.51
CA HIS A 183 13.34 1.34 -25.62
C HIS A 183 14.45 1.46 -24.58
N ASP A 184 15.59 1.98 -24.99
CA ASP A 184 16.58 2.51 -24.05
C ASP A 184 16.14 3.91 -23.61
N PHE A 185 16.28 4.22 -22.33
CA PHE A 185 15.82 5.48 -21.78
C PHE A 185 16.79 6.03 -20.73
N LYS A 186 16.73 7.32 -20.50
CA LYS A 186 17.40 7.98 -19.38
C LYS A 186 16.40 8.56 -18.41
N LEU A 187 16.80 8.59 -17.14
CA LEU A 187 16.10 9.27 -16.07
C LEU A 187 16.91 10.49 -15.66
N ASP A 188 16.30 11.66 -15.70
CA ASP A 188 16.88 12.91 -15.21
C ASP A 188 16.01 13.43 -14.06
N THR A 189 16.60 14.04 -13.04
CA THR A 189 15.84 14.75 -12.02
C THR A 189 15.20 16.00 -12.65
N TRP A 190 13.86 16.06 -12.65
CA TRP A 190 13.10 17.18 -13.17
C TRP A 190 12.80 18.24 -12.11
N VAL A 191 12.38 17.79 -10.91
CA VAL A 191 12.18 18.64 -9.74
C VAL A 191 12.82 17.94 -8.54
N ASP A 192 13.62 18.67 -7.78
CA ASP A 192 14.27 18.21 -6.57
C ASP A 192 13.63 18.82 -5.32
N ALA A 193 14.05 18.35 -4.15
CA ALA A 193 13.64 18.88 -2.84
C ALA A 193 12.12 18.83 -2.53
N VAL A 194 11.37 17.95 -3.20
CA VAL A 194 9.98 17.63 -2.83
C VAL A 194 9.94 16.69 -1.63
N VAL A 195 8.82 16.64 -0.91
CA VAL A 195 8.68 15.78 0.28
C VAL A 195 7.43 14.93 0.17
N GLU A 196 7.60 13.64 -0.02
CA GLU A 196 6.50 12.66 -0.17
C GLU A 196 5.43 13.14 -1.18
N PRO A 197 5.82 13.46 -2.45
CA PRO A 197 4.86 13.88 -3.46
C PRO A 197 3.86 12.75 -3.69
N TRP A 198 2.54 13.08 -3.67
CA TRP A 198 1.51 12.08 -3.82
C TRP A 198 0.94 12.03 -5.24
N SER A 199 0.71 13.18 -5.84
CA SER A 199 0.23 13.31 -7.22
C SER A 199 0.88 14.50 -7.92
N LEU A 200 0.91 14.43 -9.25
CA LEU A 200 1.37 15.47 -10.17
C LEU A 200 0.38 15.55 -11.32
N ALA A 201 0.00 16.77 -11.71
CA ALA A 201 -0.84 16.99 -12.87
C ALA A 201 -0.38 18.23 -13.64
N PHE A 202 -0.34 18.14 -14.96
CA PHE A 202 0.00 19.27 -15.84
C PHE A 202 -1.25 20.13 -16.10
N LEU A 203 -1.10 21.45 -15.97
CA LEU A 203 -2.12 22.44 -16.31
C LEU A 203 -1.86 23.03 -17.69
N SER A 204 -0.61 23.04 -18.12
CA SER A 204 -0.15 23.48 -19.44
C SER A 204 1.21 22.82 -19.75
N PRO A 205 1.80 23.01 -20.93
CA PRO A 205 3.15 22.50 -21.24
C PRO A 205 4.24 22.99 -20.28
N THR A 206 4.05 24.13 -19.62
CA THR A 206 5.05 24.74 -18.74
C THR A 206 4.64 24.76 -17.27
N GLN A 207 3.39 24.46 -16.95
CA GLN A 207 2.87 24.51 -15.60
C GLN A 207 2.31 23.17 -15.15
N ALA A 208 2.68 22.76 -13.94
CA ALA A 208 2.12 21.59 -13.25
C ALA A 208 1.79 21.93 -11.80
N ILE A 209 0.91 21.15 -11.22
CA ILE A 209 0.59 21.18 -9.78
C ILE A 209 0.93 19.84 -9.16
N MET A 210 1.40 19.88 -7.92
CA MET A 210 1.83 18.71 -7.18
C MET A 210 1.28 18.75 -5.75
N THR A 211 0.72 17.63 -5.30
CA THR A 211 0.34 17.43 -3.90
C THR A 211 1.47 16.77 -3.13
N GLU A 212 1.70 17.21 -1.90
CA GLU A 212 2.48 16.48 -0.91
C GLU A 212 1.55 15.90 0.15
N LYS A 213 1.75 14.65 0.51
CA LYS A 213 0.91 13.94 1.50
C LYS A 213 0.74 14.73 2.81
N ARG A 214 1.75 15.48 3.21
CA ARG A 214 1.73 16.33 4.41
C ARG A 214 0.82 17.56 4.33
N GLY A 215 -0.01 17.68 3.28
CA GLY A 215 -1.08 18.69 3.20
C GLY A 215 -0.75 19.92 2.38
N PHE A 216 0.28 19.91 1.54
CA PHE A 216 0.66 21.03 0.70
C PHE A 216 0.36 20.77 -0.77
N LEU A 217 -0.10 21.80 -1.45
CA LEU A 217 -0.26 21.88 -2.91
C LEU A 217 0.75 22.89 -3.45
N TYR A 218 1.56 22.49 -4.41
CA TYR A 218 2.57 23.35 -5.01
C TYR A 218 2.34 23.54 -6.51
N LEU A 219 2.67 24.73 -6.99
CA LEU A 219 2.84 25.02 -8.41
C LEU A 219 4.28 24.68 -8.82
N ILE A 220 4.44 24.12 -9.99
CA ILE A 220 5.73 23.87 -10.66
C ILE A 220 5.69 24.61 -12.00
N GLU A 221 6.63 25.52 -12.23
CA GLU A 221 6.74 26.29 -13.46
C GLU A 221 8.08 26.01 -14.12
N ASN A 222 8.05 25.53 -15.38
CA ASN A 222 9.25 25.16 -16.14
C ASN A 222 10.21 24.26 -15.34
N GLY A 223 9.68 23.26 -14.63
CA GLY A 223 10.44 22.34 -13.80
C GLY A 223 10.97 22.94 -12.48
N LYS A 224 10.53 24.12 -12.08
CA LYS A 224 10.92 24.77 -10.82
C LYS A 224 9.76 24.76 -9.84
N LEU A 225 9.98 24.16 -8.67
CA LEU A 225 9.01 24.17 -7.57
C LEU A 225 8.85 25.61 -7.03
N ALA A 226 7.60 26.04 -6.86
CA ALA A 226 7.30 27.33 -6.25
C ALA A 226 7.84 27.38 -4.81
N ALA A 227 8.38 28.53 -4.39
CA ALA A 227 8.94 28.70 -3.05
C ALA A 227 7.90 28.62 -1.93
N ARG A 228 6.61 28.85 -2.26
CA ARG A 228 5.48 28.79 -1.31
C ARG A 228 4.40 27.87 -1.86
N PRO A 229 3.72 27.10 -1.00
CA PRO A 229 2.57 26.33 -1.41
C PRO A 229 1.40 27.24 -1.77
N ILE A 230 0.48 26.70 -2.57
CA ILE A 230 -0.84 27.28 -2.84
C ILE A 230 -1.61 27.34 -1.53
N SER A 231 -2.17 28.49 -1.23
CA SER A 231 -2.98 28.72 -0.03
C SER A 231 -4.47 28.47 -0.28
N GLY A 232 -5.31 28.63 0.76
CA GLY A 232 -6.75 28.46 0.64
C GLY A 232 -7.25 27.02 0.64
N LEU A 233 -6.37 26.03 0.86
CA LEU A 233 -6.79 24.64 1.04
C LEU A 233 -7.65 24.47 2.30
N PRO A 234 -8.60 23.50 2.32
CA PRO A 234 -9.30 23.13 3.54
C PRO A 234 -8.33 22.56 4.58
N MET A 235 -8.81 22.36 5.81
CA MET A 235 -8.02 21.67 6.83
C MET A 235 -7.85 20.19 6.43
N ILE A 236 -6.61 19.79 6.27
CA ILE A 236 -6.24 18.42 5.86
C ILE A 236 -5.74 17.66 7.08
N TYR A 237 -6.36 16.52 7.35
CA TYR A 237 -5.88 15.59 8.37
C TYR A 237 -4.67 14.82 7.85
N VAL A 238 -3.55 14.91 8.57
CA VAL A 238 -2.28 14.26 8.20
C VAL A 238 -1.84 13.32 9.31
N ASN A 239 -2.02 12.02 9.11
CA ASN A 239 -1.51 10.97 9.99
C ASN A 239 -1.48 9.63 9.25
N GLY A 240 -0.45 8.78 9.48
CA GLY A 240 -0.32 7.49 8.83
C GLY A 240 -0.40 7.58 7.30
N GLN A 241 -1.45 7.03 6.69
CA GLN A 241 -1.70 7.14 5.24
C GLN A 241 -2.58 8.34 4.86
N ALA A 242 -3.11 9.07 5.85
CA ALA A 242 -3.91 10.26 5.64
C ALA A 242 -3.07 11.45 5.15
N GLY A 243 -3.70 12.37 4.42
CA GLY A 243 -3.06 13.60 3.94
C GLY A 243 -3.80 14.24 2.77
N LEU A 244 -3.11 15.14 2.06
CA LEU A 244 -3.51 15.60 0.74
C LEU A 244 -3.03 14.57 -0.29
N MET A 245 -3.94 14.08 -1.10
CA MET A 245 -3.68 12.91 -1.94
C MET A 245 -3.70 13.27 -3.42
N ASP A 246 -4.74 12.94 -4.15
CA ASP A 246 -4.73 13.16 -5.59
C ASP A 246 -5.08 14.59 -6.00
N VAL A 247 -4.57 14.99 -7.15
CA VAL A 247 -4.97 16.20 -7.87
C VAL A 247 -5.08 15.91 -9.34
N VAL A 248 -6.21 16.26 -9.95
CA VAL A 248 -6.42 16.15 -11.40
C VAL A 248 -7.11 17.43 -11.92
N PRO A 249 -6.68 17.99 -13.06
CA PRO A 249 -7.44 19.04 -13.74
C PRO A 249 -8.69 18.43 -14.40
N HIS A 250 -9.73 19.24 -14.56
CA HIS A 250 -10.84 18.89 -15.42
C HIS A 250 -10.36 18.63 -16.85
N PRO A 251 -10.95 17.70 -17.61
CA PRO A 251 -10.58 17.49 -19.02
C PRO A 251 -10.59 18.77 -19.86
N ASP A 252 -11.57 19.66 -19.62
CA ASP A 252 -11.66 20.98 -20.25
C ASP A 252 -11.06 22.10 -19.38
N TYR A 253 -9.94 21.85 -18.72
CA TYR A 253 -9.32 22.79 -17.78
C TYR A 253 -9.06 24.18 -18.39
N THR A 254 -8.65 24.23 -19.65
CA THR A 254 -8.40 25.47 -20.38
C THR A 254 -9.64 26.35 -20.50
N ALA A 255 -10.83 25.76 -20.54
CA ALA A 255 -12.09 26.48 -20.64
C ALA A 255 -12.68 26.84 -19.27
N ASN A 256 -12.55 25.97 -18.26
CA ASN A 256 -13.26 26.10 -16.99
C ASN A 256 -12.37 26.30 -15.74
N SER A 257 -11.06 26.01 -15.86
CA SER A 257 -10.05 26.16 -14.81
C SER A 257 -10.29 25.34 -13.53
N TRP A 258 -11.14 24.31 -13.56
CA TRP A 258 -11.39 23.45 -12.41
C TRP A 258 -10.24 22.46 -12.20
N ILE A 259 -9.81 22.36 -10.94
CA ILE A 259 -8.96 21.25 -10.45
C ILE A 259 -9.73 20.50 -9.35
N TYR A 260 -9.51 19.20 -9.26
CA TYR A 260 -10.13 18.33 -8.27
C TYR A 260 -9.06 17.81 -7.33
N LEU A 261 -9.39 17.79 -6.06
CA LEU A 261 -8.51 17.35 -4.97
C LEU A 261 -9.20 16.28 -4.14
N SER A 262 -8.49 15.22 -3.84
CA SER A 262 -8.88 14.26 -2.80
C SER A 262 -7.98 14.42 -1.58
N TYR A 263 -8.57 14.36 -0.39
CA TYR A 263 -7.83 14.49 0.87
C TYR A 263 -8.55 13.80 2.03
N SER A 264 -7.84 13.63 3.12
CA SER A 264 -8.41 13.15 4.38
C SER A 264 -9.00 14.31 5.17
N GLU A 265 -10.31 14.29 5.37
CA GLU A 265 -11.02 15.18 6.27
C GLU A 265 -11.16 14.51 7.64
N GLN A 266 -10.94 15.24 8.73
CA GLN A 266 -11.24 14.79 10.07
C GLN A 266 -12.41 15.59 10.65
N LEU A 267 -13.39 14.87 11.18
CA LEU A 267 -14.52 15.43 11.90
C LEU A 267 -14.61 14.82 13.30
N THR A 268 -15.26 15.51 14.21
CA THR A 268 -15.52 15.01 15.57
C THR A 268 -16.94 14.46 15.65
N LYS A 269 -17.08 13.21 16.09
CA LYS A 269 -18.38 12.56 16.33
C LYS A 269 -19.06 13.13 17.57
N ALA A 270 -20.35 12.84 17.75
CA ALA A 270 -21.14 13.33 18.88
C ALA A 270 -20.58 12.90 20.26
N ASP A 271 -19.88 11.77 20.31
CA ASP A 271 -19.19 11.25 21.49
C ASP A 271 -17.81 11.89 21.75
N GLY A 272 -17.42 12.91 20.97
CA GLY A 272 -16.11 13.55 21.04
C GLY A 272 -15.00 12.80 20.32
N THR A 273 -15.26 11.65 19.69
CA THR A 273 -14.23 10.86 19.00
C THR A 273 -13.83 11.53 17.68
N PRO A 274 -12.54 11.87 17.45
CA PRO A 274 -12.06 12.29 16.15
C PRO A 274 -12.05 11.09 15.18
N ALA A 275 -12.59 11.29 13.99
CA ALA A 275 -12.68 10.28 12.95
C ALA A 275 -12.42 10.91 11.58
N ALA A 276 -11.83 10.17 10.66
CA ALA A 276 -11.44 10.68 9.37
C ALA A 276 -12.04 9.85 8.22
N PHE A 277 -12.24 10.53 7.09
CA PHE A 277 -12.68 9.89 5.84
C PHE A 277 -12.13 10.64 4.62
N THR A 278 -12.20 10.01 3.44
CA THR A 278 -11.83 10.64 2.18
C THR A 278 -12.90 11.65 1.76
N ARG A 279 -12.46 12.86 1.42
CA ARG A 279 -13.28 13.92 0.84
C ARG A 279 -12.74 14.34 -0.51
N ILE A 280 -13.62 14.76 -1.42
CA ILE A 280 -13.26 15.27 -2.73
C ILE A 280 -13.90 16.64 -2.92
N ILE A 281 -13.11 17.59 -3.35
CA ILE A 281 -13.55 18.93 -3.73
C ILE A 281 -13.05 19.27 -5.13
N ARG A 282 -13.66 20.27 -5.76
CA ARG A 282 -13.07 21.02 -6.87
C ARG A 282 -12.90 22.48 -6.48
N GLY A 283 -11.97 23.16 -7.13
CA GLY A 283 -11.73 24.59 -6.95
C GLY A 283 -10.96 25.14 -8.14
N LYS A 284 -10.74 26.45 -8.14
CA LYS A 284 -9.95 27.16 -9.16
C LYS A 284 -8.71 27.77 -8.56
N LEU A 285 -7.63 27.83 -9.34
CA LEU A 285 -6.41 28.51 -8.92
C LEU A 285 -6.42 29.96 -9.39
N LYS A 286 -6.29 30.88 -8.44
CA LYS A 286 -6.17 32.31 -8.72
C LYS A 286 -5.10 32.92 -7.81
N ASP A 287 -4.07 33.52 -8.41
CA ASP A 287 -3.01 34.22 -7.69
C ASP A 287 -2.36 33.43 -6.54
N GLY A 288 -2.15 32.12 -6.75
CA GLY A 288 -1.58 31.21 -5.74
C GLY A 288 -2.56 30.83 -4.61
N VAL A 289 -3.86 31.03 -4.81
CA VAL A 289 -4.91 30.67 -3.85
C VAL A 289 -5.92 29.72 -4.50
N LEU A 290 -6.36 28.69 -3.78
CA LEU A 290 -7.49 27.85 -4.18
C LEU A 290 -8.80 28.53 -3.79
N VAL A 291 -9.58 28.95 -4.78
CA VAL A 291 -10.84 29.68 -4.63
C VAL A 291 -12.02 28.90 -5.22
N GLU A 292 -13.25 29.40 -5.07
CA GLU A 292 -14.49 28.83 -5.61
C GLU A 292 -14.67 27.32 -5.27
N GLN A 293 -14.30 26.93 -4.06
CA GLN A 293 -14.31 25.51 -3.68
C GLN A 293 -15.74 24.97 -3.60
N GLN A 294 -15.92 23.78 -4.18
CA GLN A 294 -17.18 23.04 -4.19
C GLN A 294 -16.94 21.59 -3.77
N THR A 295 -17.83 21.05 -2.94
CA THR A 295 -17.79 19.65 -2.54
C THR A 295 -18.30 18.77 -3.67
N ILE A 296 -17.50 17.80 -4.10
CA ILE A 296 -17.88 16.75 -5.05
C ILE A 296 -18.35 15.51 -4.32
N PHE A 297 -17.62 15.13 -3.25
CA PHE A 297 -18.01 14.00 -2.41
C PHE A 297 -17.64 14.26 -0.94
N GLN A 298 -18.62 14.00 -0.07
CA GLN A 298 -18.44 13.93 1.38
C GLN A 298 -19.33 12.82 1.94
N ALA A 299 -18.75 11.90 2.68
CA ALA A 299 -19.51 10.85 3.35
C ALA A 299 -20.32 11.43 4.53
N LYS A 300 -21.42 10.76 4.92
CA LYS A 300 -22.10 11.10 6.17
C LYS A 300 -21.18 10.82 7.37
N LEU A 301 -21.31 11.60 8.43
CA LEU A 301 -20.45 11.52 9.63
C LEU A 301 -20.40 10.11 10.27
N GLU A 302 -21.49 9.35 10.17
CA GLU A 302 -21.55 7.97 10.66
C GLU A 302 -20.53 7.03 10.01
N HIS A 303 -20.06 7.35 8.78
CA HIS A 303 -19.07 6.57 8.05
C HIS A 303 -17.63 6.94 8.37
N TYR A 304 -17.39 8.07 9.09
CA TYR A 304 -16.04 8.45 9.50
C TYR A 304 -15.50 7.46 10.54
N ILE A 305 -14.24 7.07 10.41
CA ILE A 305 -13.63 5.99 11.18
C ILE A 305 -12.34 6.49 11.82
N LYS A 306 -12.11 6.08 13.09
CA LYS A 306 -10.84 6.30 13.77
C LYS A 306 -9.81 5.29 13.26
N ALA A 307 -9.26 5.55 12.08
CA ALA A 307 -8.20 4.75 11.47
C ALA A 307 -7.39 5.63 10.51
N ASP A 308 -6.09 5.39 10.42
CA ASP A 308 -5.15 6.23 9.67
C ASP A 308 -4.63 5.55 8.41
N TRP A 309 -5.36 4.56 7.89
CA TRP A 309 -5.00 3.77 6.71
C TRP A 309 -6.18 3.52 5.78
N HIS A 310 -5.87 3.09 4.54
CA HIS A 310 -6.78 2.70 3.48
C HIS A 310 -7.76 3.82 3.06
N PHE A 311 -7.22 4.99 2.68
CA PHE A 311 -8.04 6.10 2.20
C PHE A 311 -8.41 5.98 0.71
N GLY A 312 -7.73 5.11 -0.09
CA GLY A 312 -7.89 5.06 -1.54
C GLY A 312 -7.43 6.36 -2.19
N SER A 313 -8.40 7.17 -2.64
CA SER A 313 -8.27 8.59 -3.03
C SER A 313 -7.76 8.87 -4.44
N ARG A 314 -7.60 7.89 -5.31
CA ARG A 314 -7.25 8.14 -6.70
C ARG A 314 -8.47 8.65 -7.48
N LEU A 315 -8.26 9.62 -8.38
CA LEU A 315 -9.26 10.26 -9.22
C LEU A 315 -8.98 9.97 -10.70
N ALA A 316 -10.03 9.75 -11.50
CA ALA A 316 -9.92 9.60 -12.96
C ALA A 316 -11.19 10.11 -13.65
N PHE A 317 -11.04 10.82 -14.78
CA PHE A 317 -12.15 11.22 -15.64
C PHE A 317 -12.31 10.25 -16.81
N ASP A 318 -13.57 9.97 -17.20
CA ASP A 318 -13.89 9.13 -18.36
C ASP A 318 -13.96 9.91 -19.69
N GLY A 319 -13.75 11.23 -19.63
CA GLY A 319 -13.91 12.12 -20.79
C GLY A 319 -15.36 12.30 -21.26
N LYS A 320 -16.35 11.81 -20.49
CA LYS A 320 -17.79 11.87 -20.81
C LYS A 320 -18.58 12.62 -19.74
N GLY A 321 -17.92 13.47 -18.94
CA GLY A 321 -18.52 14.28 -17.89
C GLY A 321 -18.66 13.55 -16.55
N HIS A 322 -17.93 12.45 -16.33
CA HIS A 322 -17.94 11.76 -15.05
C HIS A 322 -16.54 11.71 -14.44
N ILE A 323 -16.51 11.83 -13.11
CA ILE A 323 -15.35 11.57 -12.27
C ILE A 323 -15.52 10.25 -11.54
N PHE A 324 -14.51 9.39 -11.63
CA PHE A 324 -14.38 8.16 -10.86
C PHE A 324 -13.37 8.36 -9.75
N PHE A 325 -13.62 7.76 -8.59
CA PHE A 325 -12.69 7.85 -7.48
C PHE A 325 -12.77 6.62 -6.58
N SER A 326 -11.66 6.34 -5.94
CA SER A 326 -11.52 5.19 -5.05
C SER A 326 -11.56 5.59 -3.58
N ILE A 327 -12.19 4.77 -2.75
CA ILE A 327 -12.15 4.87 -1.29
C ILE A 327 -11.83 3.49 -0.74
N GLY A 328 -10.77 3.38 0.08
CA GLY A 328 -10.44 2.13 0.75
C GLY A 328 -11.40 1.80 1.91
N GLU A 329 -11.37 0.57 2.40
CA GLU A 329 -12.30 0.06 3.42
C GLU A 329 -12.00 0.59 4.84
N ARG A 330 -10.94 1.40 4.98
CA ARG A 330 -10.59 2.09 6.23
C ARG A 330 -10.28 1.16 7.41
N GLY A 331 -9.77 -0.07 7.12
CA GLY A 331 -9.50 -1.10 8.12
C GLY A 331 -10.73 -1.83 8.64
N GLN A 332 -11.89 -1.57 8.05
CA GLN A 332 -13.15 -2.26 8.35
C GLN A 332 -13.47 -3.21 7.20
N HIS A 333 -12.83 -4.35 7.18
CA HIS A 333 -12.81 -5.26 6.03
C HIS A 333 -14.20 -5.57 5.47
N GLN A 334 -15.19 -5.80 6.35
CA GLN A 334 -16.56 -6.11 5.96
C GLN A 334 -17.28 -4.94 5.28
N HIS A 335 -16.83 -3.69 5.48
CA HIS A 335 -17.41 -2.53 4.80
C HIS A 335 -17.24 -2.62 3.28
N ALA A 336 -16.23 -3.36 2.79
CA ALA A 336 -16.04 -3.54 1.36
C ALA A 336 -17.22 -4.27 0.69
N GLN A 337 -17.90 -5.17 1.41
CA GLN A 337 -19.06 -5.91 0.93
C GLN A 337 -20.41 -5.21 1.21
N ASP A 338 -20.43 -4.24 2.12
CA ASP A 338 -21.65 -3.54 2.53
C ASP A 338 -21.94 -2.34 1.61
N LEU A 339 -22.98 -2.42 0.79
CA LEU A 339 -23.38 -1.35 -0.15
C LEU A 339 -23.91 -0.09 0.56
N ALA A 340 -24.32 -0.17 1.84
CA ALA A 340 -24.70 0.98 2.63
C ALA A 340 -23.48 1.83 3.09
N ARG A 341 -22.26 1.34 2.83
CA ARG A 341 -21.00 1.97 3.25
C ARG A 341 -20.19 2.45 2.03
N PRO A 342 -19.64 3.67 2.07
CA PRO A 342 -18.85 4.19 0.96
C PRO A 342 -17.39 3.68 0.93
N GLY A 343 -16.90 3.01 1.98
CA GLY A 343 -15.55 2.47 2.04
C GLY A 343 -15.41 1.12 1.33
N GLY A 344 -14.23 0.85 0.72
CA GLY A 344 -13.96 -0.34 -0.07
C GLY A 344 -14.67 -0.34 -1.43
N LYS A 345 -14.73 0.84 -2.07
CA LYS A 345 -15.51 1.09 -3.29
C LYS A 345 -14.73 1.91 -4.31
N ILE A 346 -15.10 1.75 -5.56
CA ILE A 346 -14.89 2.75 -6.61
C ILE A 346 -16.24 3.40 -6.86
N HIS A 347 -16.26 4.73 -6.91
CA HIS A 347 -17.43 5.56 -7.07
C HIS A 347 -17.43 6.24 -8.43
N ARG A 348 -18.61 6.64 -8.92
CA ARG A 348 -18.80 7.47 -10.11
C ARG A 348 -19.80 8.58 -9.79
N LEU A 349 -19.42 9.81 -10.11
CA LEU A 349 -20.29 11.00 -10.06
C LEU A 349 -20.15 11.79 -11.37
N HIS A 350 -21.09 12.68 -11.64
CA HIS A 350 -20.85 13.78 -12.57
C HIS A 350 -19.73 14.68 -12.04
N ASP A 351 -19.12 15.45 -12.89
CA ASP A 351 -18.04 16.39 -12.55
C ASP A 351 -18.46 17.50 -11.57
N ASP A 352 -19.76 17.75 -11.43
CA ASP A 352 -20.35 18.67 -10.45
C ASP A 352 -20.73 18.02 -9.11
N GLY A 353 -20.54 16.69 -8.97
CA GLY A 353 -20.88 15.92 -7.78
C GLY A 353 -22.29 15.31 -7.78
N CYS A 354 -23.12 15.54 -8.82
CA CYS A 354 -24.41 14.88 -8.95
C CYS A 354 -24.25 13.38 -9.22
N VAL A 355 -25.21 12.58 -8.74
CA VAL A 355 -25.20 11.12 -8.97
C VAL A 355 -25.77 10.82 -10.36
N PRO A 356 -25.04 10.12 -11.25
CA PRO A 356 -25.57 9.66 -12.54
C PRO A 356 -26.72 8.68 -12.36
N ALA A 357 -27.82 8.89 -13.11
CA ALA A 357 -29.03 8.07 -13.02
C ALA A 357 -28.82 6.61 -13.45
N ASP A 358 -27.77 6.34 -14.22
CA ASP A 358 -27.38 5.02 -14.71
C ASP A 358 -26.33 4.32 -13.84
N ASN A 359 -26.02 4.82 -12.64
CA ASN A 359 -25.18 4.09 -11.69
C ASN A 359 -25.84 2.77 -11.28
N PRO A 360 -25.02 1.71 -11.00
CA PRO A 360 -25.58 0.36 -10.83
C PRO A 360 -26.53 0.20 -9.63
N PHE A 361 -26.38 1.02 -8.58
CA PHE A 361 -27.12 0.88 -7.32
C PHE A 361 -28.06 2.05 -7.02
N VAL A 362 -28.36 2.92 -7.99
CA VAL A 362 -29.29 4.06 -7.81
C VAL A 362 -30.69 3.63 -7.40
N GLY A 363 -31.16 2.46 -7.90
CA GLY A 363 -32.48 1.92 -7.56
C GLY A 363 -32.57 1.24 -6.19
N ASP A 364 -31.46 1.03 -5.48
CA ASP A 364 -31.44 0.44 -4.15
C ASP A 364 -31.39 1.55 -3.07
N PRO A 365 -32.48 1.76 -2.30
CA PRO A 365 -32.55 2.81 -1.29
C PRO A 365 -31.61 2.58 -0.09
N THR A 366 -31.03 1.39 0.03
CA THR A 366 -30.10 1.04 1.12
C THR A 366 -28.64 1.22 0.69
N ALA A 367 -28.37 1.30 -0.60
CA ALA A 367 -27.03 1.45 -1.15
C ALA A 367 -26.60 2.93 -1.26
N VAL A 368 -25.29 3.18 -1.19
CA VAL A 368 -24.72 4.48 -1.54
C VAL A 368 -24.78 4.64 -3.06
N PRO A 369 -25.56 5.60 -3.58
CA PRO A 369 -25.91 5.62 -5.01
C PRO A 369 -24.76 6.00 -5.95
N SER A 370 -23.65 6.52 -5.41
CA SER A 370 -22.43 6.81 -6.19
C SER A 370 -21.56 5.58 -6.43
N ILE A 371 -21.83 4.43 -5.83
CA ILE A 371 -21.02 3.22 -5.99
C ILE A 371 -21.05 2.75 -7.45
N TRP A 372 -19.86 2.52 -8.02
CA TRP A 372 -19.66 1.91 -9.34
C TRP A 372 -19.28 0.44 -9.24
N SER A 373 -18.35 0.09 -8.32
CA SER A 373 -17.95 -1.27 -7.99
C SER A 373 -17.61 -1.38 -6.50
N TYR A 374 -17.56 -2.60 -5.97
CA TYR A 374 -17.37 -2.84 -4.54
C TYR A 374 -16.48 -4.07 -4.25
N GLY A 375 -16.23 -4.37 -3.00
CA GLY A 375 -15.35 -5.48 -2.63
C GLY A 375 -13.87 -5.14 -2.80
N HIS A 376 -13.49 -3.88 -2.70
CA HIS A 376 -12.11 -3.39 -2.78
C HIS A 376 -11.50 -3.21 -1.39
N ARG A 377 -10.20 -3.44 -1.27
CA ARG A 377 -9.47 -3.19 -0.02
C ARG A 377 -8.95 -1.76 0.04
N ASN A 378 -8.01 -1.39 -0.82
CA ASN A 378 -7.41 -0.05 -0.83
C ASN A 378 -6.87 0.30 -2.23
N PRO A 379 -7.74 0.68 -3.17
CA PRO A 379 -7.32 1.06 -4.51
C PRO A 379 -6.49 2.36 -4.47
N GLN A 380 -5.26 2.30 -4.99
CA GLN A 380 -4.30 3.41 -4.98
C GLN A 380 -3.94 3.90 -6.40
N GLY A 381 -4.33 3.16 -7.42
CA GLY A 381 -4.22 3.55 -8.81
C GLY A 381 -5.57 3.45 -9.51
N LEU A 382 -5.84 4.37 -10.43
CA LEU A 382 -7.05 4.41 -11.24
C LEU A 382 -6.74 5.11 -12.57
N ALA A 383 -7.00 4.44 -13.70
CA ALA A 383 -6.76 5.00 -15.01
C ALA A 383 -7.67 4.39 -16.08
N PHE A 384 -8.14 5.21 -17.00
CA PHE A 384 -8.83 4.75 -18.21
C PHE A 384 -7.84 4.38 -19.30
N SER A 385 -8.08 3.25 -19.97
CA SER A 385 -7.36 2.89 -21.17
C SER A 385 -7.76 3.84 -22.31
N PRO A 386 -6.82 4.55 -22.93
CA PRO A 386 -7.14 5.42 -24.06
C PRO A 386 -7.57 4.65 -25.30
N ALA A 387 -7.24 3.36 -25.38
CA ALA A 387 -7.59 2.51 -26.52
C ALA A 387 -9.02 1.96 -26.44
N THR A 388 -9.46 1.56 -25.23
CA THR A 388 -10.72 0.83 -25.05
C THR A 388 -11.77 1.61 -24.25
N GLY A 389 -11.35 2.65 -23.51
CA GLY A 389 -12.20 3.37 -22.56
C GLY A 389 -12.54 2.57 -21.31
N GLU A 390 -11.90 1.42 -21.10
CA GLU A 390 -12.04 0.59 -19.90
C GLU A 390 -11.28 1.19 -18.72
N LEU A 391 -11.86 1.06 -17.53
CA LEU A 391 -11.26 1.53 -16.29
C LEU A 391 -10.42 0.43 -15.64
N PHE A 392 -9.21 0.77 -15.25
CA PHE A 392 -8.29 -0.11 -14.51
C PHE A 392 -8.01 0.46 -13.12
N SER A 393 -7.83 -0.43 -12.16
CA SER A 393 -7.44 -0.09 -10.79
C SER A 393 -6.31 -0.97 -10.30
N SER A 394 -5.33 -0.37 -9.63
CA SER A 394 -4.36 -1.12 -8.82
C SER A 394 -4.68 -0.94 -7.34
N GLU A 395 -4.64 -2.03 -6.59
CA GLU A 395 -4.94 -1.97 -5.16
C GLU A 395 -3.99 -2.79 -4.30
N HIS A 396 -3.82 -2.32 -3.05
CA HIS A 396 -3.04 -3.02 -2.06
C HIS A 396 -3.81 -4.23 -1.53
N GLY A 397 -3.22 -5.40 -1.66
CA GLY A 397 -3.55 -6.55 -0.85
C GLY A 397 -3.13 -6.35 0.62
N PRO A 398 -3.36 -7.37 1.47
CA PRO A 398 -2.76 -7.42 2.80
C PRO A 398 -1.25 -7.76 2.68
N ARG A 399 -0.75 -8.74 3.38
CA ARG A 399 0.61 -9.23 3.18
C ARG A 399 0.64 -10.17 1.96
N GLY A 400 1.14 -9.70 0.83
CA GLY A 400 0.96 -10.29 -0.51
C GLY A 400 -0.42 -9.97 -1.12
N GLY A 401 -0.63 -10.37 -2.37
CA GLY A 401 -1.93 -10.25 -3.05
C GLY A 401 -2.34 -8.83 -3.41
N ASP A 402 -1.40 -7.96 -3.76
CA ASP A 402 -1.70 -6.72 -4.48
C ASP A 402 -2.25 -7.07 -5.85
N GLU A 403 -3.15 -6.25 -6.38
CA GLU A 403 -3.93 -6.58 -7.57
C GLU A 403 -3.90 -5.47 -8.62
N LEU A 404 -4.02 -5.89 -9.88
CA LEU A 404 -4.44 -5.05 -11.00
C LEU A 404 -5.81 -5.56 -11.47
N ASN A 405 -6.80 -4.70 -11.44
CA ASN A 405 -8.18 -5.03 -11.73
C ASN A 405 -8.69 -4.28 -12.98
N LEU A 406 -9.43 -4.97 -13.85
CA LEU A 406 -10.27 -4.36 -14.85
C LEU A 406 -11.64 -4.05 -14.21
N VAL A 407 -11.94 -2.77 -14.01
CA VAL A 407 -13.10 -2.32 -13.21
C VAL A 407 -14.39 -2.32 -14.02
N ARG A 408 -15.35 -3.13 -13.60
CA ARG A 408 -16.66 -3.31 -14.26
C ARG A 408 -17.78 -2.69 -13.44
N ARG A 409 -18.82 -2.23 -14.13
CA ARG A 409 -20.03 -1.65 -13.53
C ARG A 409 -20.76 -2.69 -12.67
N GLY A 410 -21.00 -2.38 -11.39
CA GLY A 410 -21.75 -3.21 -10.44
C GLY A 410 -20.99 -4.43 -9.92
N ALA A 411 -19.75 -4.64 -10.33
CA ALA A 411 -18.98 -5.84 -10.00
C ALA A 411 -18.44 -5.84 -8.58
N ASN A 412 -18.30 -7.05 -8.01
CA ASN A 412 -17.74 -7.32 -6.68
C ASN A 412 -16.34 -7.94 -6.80
N TYR A 413 -15.32 -7.25 -6.30
CA TYR A 413 -13.90 -7.68 -6.32
C TYR A 413 -13.50 -8.55 -5.12
N GLY A 414 -14.46 -8.93 -4.30
CA GLY A 414 -14.38 -10.04 -3.38
C GLY A 414 -13.69 -9.79 -2.03
N TRP A 415 -12.96 -8.69 -1.82
CA TRP A 415 -12.37 -8.41 -0.51
C TRP A 415 -13.45 -8.27 0.58
N PRO A 416 -13.33 -8.90 1.76
CA PRO A 416 -12.31 -9.83 2.24
C PRO A 416 -12.67 -11.32 2.07
N VAL A 417 -13.68 -11.66 1.27
CA VAL A 417 -14.17 -13.03 1.05
C VAL A 417 -13.13 -13.88 0.32
N ILE A 418 -12.46 -13.28 -0.67
CA ILE A 418 -11.32 -13.86 -1.39
C ILE A 418 -10.11 -12.94 -1.29
N THR A 419 -8.90 -13.50 -1.29
CA THR A 419 -7.63 -12.76 -1.40
C THR A 419 -6.47 -13.69 -1.70
N TYR A 420 -5.45 -13.19 -2.38
CA TYR A 420 -4.16 -13.87 -2.59
C TYR A 420 -3.16 -13.62 -1.46
N GLY A 421 -3.49 -12.77 -0.49
CA GLY A 421 -2.63 -12.41 0.63
C GLY A 421 -3.00 -13.07 1.95
N MET A 422 -2.27 -12.71 3.00
CA MET A 422 -2.50 -13.15 4.38
C MET A 422 -2.44 -11.95 5.34
N ASN A 423 -2.85 -12.13 6.60
CA ASN A 423 -2.69 -11.12 7.65
C ASN A 423 -1.21 -10.80 7.89
N TYR A 424 -0.92 -9.62 8.43
CA TYR A 424 0.45 -9.21 8.76
C TYR A 424 1.09 -10.06 9.86
N ASP A 425 0.28 -10.70 10.72
CA ASP A 425 0.73 -11.67 11.72
C ASP A 425 1.01 -13.08 11.15
N GLY A 426 0.76 -13.29 9.84
CA GLY A 426 0.96 -14.56 9.16
C GLY A 426 -0.22 -15.54 9.27
N THR A 427 -1.35 -15.12 9.84
CA THR A 427 -2.61 -15.88 9.76
C THR A 427 -3.31 -15.61 8.43
N THR A 428 -4.29 -16.43 8.07
CA THR A 428 -5.03 -16.26 6.81
C THR A 428 -6.40 -15.62 7.05
N PHE A 429 -6.83 -14.73 6.14
CA PHE A 429 -8.19 -14.17 6.15
C PHE A 429 -9.22 -15.21 5.73
N THR A 430 -8.93 -15.91 4.65
CA THR A 430 -9.83 -16.85 4.00
C THR A 430 -9.03 -17.97 3.34
N GLU A 431 -9.68 -19.08 3.06
CA GLU A 431 -9.12 -20.18 2.26
C GLU A 431 -9.29 -19.95 0.76
N LEU A 432 -10.12 -18.96 0.38
CA LEU A 432 -10.50 -18.74 -1.00
C LEU A 432 -9.64 -17.67 -1.66
N THR A 433 -9.16 -17.97 -2.86
CA THR A 433 -8.58 -17.00 -3.79
C THR A 433 -9.56 -16.62 -4.89
N ALA A 434 -10.55 -17.47 -5.16
CA ALA A 434 -11.60 -17.25 -6.13
C ALA A 434 -12.93 -17.79 -5.60
N LYS A 435 -14.03 -17.20 -6.04
CA LYS A 435 -15.39 -17.66 -5.77
C LYS A 435 -16.28 -17.24 -6.94
N GLU A 436 -17.32 -18.03 -7.25
CA GLU A 436 -18.36 -17.68 -8.22
C GLU A 436 -18.97 -16.32 -7.87
N ASP A 437 -19.34 -15.53 -8.88
CA ASP A 437 -19.86 -14.16 -8.77
C ASP A 437 -18.91 -13.10 -8.19
N LEU A 438 -17.63 -13.43 -7.99
CA LEU A 438 -16.60 -12.48 -7.60
C LEU A 438 -15.56 -12.29 -8.71
N GLU A 439 -15.30 -11.04 -9.06
CA GLU A 439 -14.31 -10.69 -10.09
C GLU A 439 -12.91 -11.09 -9.64
N GLN A 440 -12.13 -11.57 -10.60
CA GLN A 440 -10.73 -11.90 -10.40
C GLN A 440 -9.83 -10.78 -10.94
N PRO A 441 -8.70 -10.48 -10.26
CA PRO A 441 -7.72 -9.57 -10.81
C PRO A 441 -7.13 -10.10 -12.12
N ILE A 442 -6.77 -9.20 -13.02
CA ILE A 442 -6.05 -9.55 -14.26
C ILE A 442 -4.57 -9.82 -14.01
N ALA A 443 -4.05 -9.36 -12.87
CA ALA A 443 -2.76 -9.73 -12.30
C ALA A 443 -2.78 -9.54 -10.78
N TYR A 444 -1.99 -10.35 -10.09
CA TYR A 444 -1.72 -10.18 -8.66
C TYR A 444 -0.23 -10.43 -8.37
N TRP A 445 0.26 -9.91 -7.24
CA TRP A 445 1.67 -10.03 -6.86
C TRP A 445 1.85 -10.56 -5.45
N VAL A 446 2.70 -11.59 -5.37
CA VAL A 446 3.22 -12.16 -4.13
C VAL A 446 4.74 -12.29 -4.29
N PRO A 447 5.54 -11.59 -3.49
CA PRO A 447 5.16 -10.70 -2.39
C PRO A 447 4.46 -9.42 -2.85
N SER A 448 3.85 -8.70 -1.89
CA SER A 448 3.25 -7.39 -2.15
C SER A 448 4.29 -6.42 -2.71
N LEU A 449 3.95 -5.76 -3.80
CA LEU A 449 4.69 -4.64 -4.37
C LEU A 449 4.33 -3.32 -3.68
N ALA A 450 3.19 -3.27 -2.95
CA ALA A 450 2.45 -2.09 -2.58
C ALA A 450 2.18 -1.22 -3.82
N THR A 451 1.39 -1.78 -4.75
CA THR A 451 1.01 -1.15 -6.02
C THR A 451 0.35 0.20 -5.78
N CYS A 452 0.67 1.21 -6.61
CA CYS A 452 0.18 2.57 -6.40
C CYS A 452 -0.34 3.18 -7.70
N GLY A 453 0.01 4.43 -7.99
CA GLY A 453 -0.46 5.11 -9.19
C GLY A 453 -0.20 4.32 -10.47
N ILE A 454 -1.18 4.28 -11.35
CA ILE A 454 -1.09 3.70 -12.70
C ILE A 454 -1.34 4.78 -13.74
N ASN A 455 -0.78 4.59 -14.93
CA ASN A 455 -0.98 5.48 -16.07
C ASN A 455 -0.82 4.71 -17.37
N PHE A 456 -1.73 4.90 -18.31
CA PHE A 456 -1.53 4.48 -19.69
C PHE A 456 -0.69 5.54 -20.42
N TYR A 457 0.38 5.10 -21.06
CA TYR A 457 1.25 6.01 -21.78
C TYR A 457 0.58 6.53 -23.07
N THR A 458 0.47 7.86 -23.17
CA THR A 458 -0.17 8.55 -24.30
C THR A 458 0.78 9.41 -25.11
N GLY A 459 2.07 9.48 -24.71
CA GLY A 459 3.08 10.26 -25.39
C GLY A 459 3.60 9.64 -26.70
N ASP A 460 4.41 10.39 -27.42
CA ASP A 460 5.00 9.97 -28.71
C ASP A 460 6.52 9.74 -28.62
N LEU A 461 7.18 10.09 -27.50
CA LEU A 461 8.63 9.87 -27.34
C LEU A 461 9.01 8.39 -27.31
N PHE A 462 8.11 7.53 -26.86
CA PHE A 462 8.33 6.08 -26.82
C PHE A 462 7.22 5.36 -27.60
N PRO A 463 7.32 5.29 -28.94
CA PRO A 463 6.24 4.78 -29.79
C PRO A 463 5.76 3.36 -29.43
N GLN A 464 6.69 2.45 -29.04
CA GLN A 464 6.36 1.08 -28.68
C GLN A 464 5.76 0.95 -27.25
N TRP A 465 5.81 2.01 -26.43
CA TRP A 465 5.14 2.07 -25.14
C TRP A 465 3.74 2.65 -25.23
N LYS A 466 3.34 3.18 -26.39
CA LYS A 466 2.02 3.81 -26.57
C LYS A 466 0.90 2.86 -26.20
N GLN A 467 -0.04 3.33 -25.35
CA GLN A 467 -1.17 2.57 -24.80
C GLN A 467 -0.79 1.45 -23.81
N GLN A 468 0.48 1.29 -23.45
CA GLN A 468 0.86 0.37 -22.39
C GLN A 468 0.67 0.99 -21.00
N LEU A 469 0.37 0.15 -20.02
CA LEU A 469 0.14 0.53 -18.64
C LEU A 469 1.47 0.61 -17.89
N PHE A 470 1.67 1.70 -17.15
CA PHE A 470 2.78 1.85 -16.21
C PHE A 470 2.24 1.80 -14.79
N LEU A 471 2.86 1.01 -13.92
CA LEU A 471 2.45 0.79 -12.54
C LEU A 471 3.59 1.12 -11.58
N ALA A 472 3.31 2.06 -10.69
CA ALA A 472 4.22 2.47 -9.62
C ALA A 472 4.10 1.52 -8.41
N SER A 473 5.21 1.23 -7.73
CA SER A 473 5.19 0.43 -6.52
C SER A 473 5.99 1.05 -5.38
N LEU A 474 5.44 0.94 -4.17
CA LEU A 474 6.00 1.56 -2.98
C LEU A 474 6.97 0.64 -2.23
N ALA A 475 6.61 -0.63 -2.04
CA ALA A 475 7.41 -1.56 -1.25
C ALA A 475 8.52 -2.21 -2.07
N ALA A 476 8.25 -2.52 -3.33
CA ALA A 476 9.25 -3.07 -4.24
C ALA A 476 10.12 -1.99 -4.88
N GLU A 477 9.78 -0.69 -4.69
CA GLU A 477 10.53 0.46 -5.19
C GLU A 477 10.84 0.38 -6.70
N GLN A 478 9.86 -0.09 -7.48
CA GLN A 478 10.02 -0.35 -8.91
C GLN A 478 8.91 0.28 -9.75
N LEU A 479 9.23 0.59 -11.00
CA LEU A 479 8.27 0.95 -12.03
C LEU A 479 8.12 -0.24 -12.98
N LEU A 480 6.88 -0.69 -13.15
CA LEU A 480 6.54 -1.73 -14.11
C LEU A 480 5.93 -1.12 -15.36
N ARG A 481 6.28 -1.68 -16.52
CA ARG A 481 5.55 -1.57 -17.77
C ARG A 481 4.74 -2.85 -17.96
N ILE A 482 3.48 -2.71 -18.27
CA ILE A 482 2.53 -3.82 -18.39
C ILE A 482 1.80 -3.67 -19.73
N GLU A 483 1.87 -4.69 -20.53
CA GLU A 483 1.07 -4.81 -21.75
C GLU A 483 -0.24 -5.49 -21.43
N VAL A 484 -1.36 -4.81 -21.75
CA VAL A 484 -2.71 -5.32 -21.53
C VAL A 484 -3.44 -5.40 -22.87
N ALA A 485 -4.00 -6.56 -23.18
CA ALA A 485 -4.85 -6.75 -24.35
C ALA A 485 -6.02 -7.69 -24.03
N GLY A 486 -7.23 -7.35 -24.51
CA GLY A 486 -8.43 -8.15 -24.26
C GLY A 486 -8.72 -8.36 -22.77
N GLY A 487 -8.43 -7.38 -21.93
CA GLY A 487 -8.64 -7.45 -20.48
C GLY A 487 -7.70 -8.42 -19.75
N LYS A 488 -6.55 -8.75 -20.34
CA LYS A 488 -5.54 -9.65 -19.76
C LYS A 488 -4.17 -9.02 -19.82
N VAL A 489 -3.31 -9.34 -18.85
CA VAL A 489 -1.89 -9.00 -18.92
C VAL A 489 -1.20 -9.96 -19.88
N ILE A 490 -0.57 -9.42 -20.91
CA ILE A 490 0.19 -10.18 -21.93
C ILE A 490 1.65 -10.27 -21.51
N SER A 491 2.23 -9.18 -21.05
CA SER A 491 3.61 -9.12 -20.58
C SER A 491 3.79 -8.08 -19.49
N GLN A 492 4.82 -8.26 -18.67
CA GLN A 492 5.23 -7.26 -17.70
C GLN A 492 6.77 -7.18 -17.62
N GLU A 493 7.26 -5.98 -17.42
CA GLU A 493 8.69 -5.69 -17.33
C GLU A 493 8.96 -4.69 -16.21
N VAL A 494 10.00 -4.93 -15.42
CA VAL A 494 10.53 -3.96 -14.46
C VAL A 494 11.49 -3.02 -15.20
N LEU A 495 11.12 -1.77 -15.35
CA LEU A 495 11.95 -0.78 -16.05
C LEU A 495 13.14 -0.32 -15.21
N PHE A 496 12.92 -0.05 -13.95
CA PHE A 496 13.94 0.23 -12.94
C PHE A 496 13.41 -0.03 -11.54
N LYS A 497 14.34 -0.17 -10.58
CA LYS A 497 14.05 -0.43 -9.17
C LYS A 497 15.09 0.22 -8.26
N ASP A 498 14.80 0.19 -6.94
CA ASP A 498 15.72 0.61 -5.86
C ASP A 498 16.07 2.11 -5.88
N LEU A 499 15.23 2.95 -6.53
CA LEU A 499 15.35 4.41 -6.52
C LEU A 499 14.52 5.08 -5.41
N GLY A 500 13.82 4.29 -4.60
CA GLY A 500 12.90 4.72 -3.57
C GLY A 500 11.44 4.38 -3.92
N ARG A 501 10.57 4.56 -2.94
CA ARG A 501 9.12 4.28 -3.03
C ARG A 501 8.47 5.11 -4.13
N ILE A 502 8.00 4.48 -5.20
CA ILE A 502 7.37 5.16 -6.33
C ILE A 502 5.89 5.33 -6.05
N ARG A 503 5.44 6.59 -5.94
CA ARG A 503 4.04 6.89 -5.62
C ARG A 503 3.14 7.00 -6.85
N HIS A 504 3.62 7.62 -7.92
CA HIS A 504 2.83 7.89 -9.11
C HIS A 504 3.71 7.94 -10.36
N VAL A 505 3.09 7.70 -11.50
CA VAL A 505 3.67 7.87 -12.82
C VAL A 505 2.63 8.52 -13.72
N ILE A 506 3.02 9.51 -14.52
CA ILE A 506 2.15 10.19 -15.47
C ILE A 506 2.86 10.47 -16.79
N THR A 507 2.12 10.60 -17.87
CA THR A 507 2.61 11.14 -19.15
C THR A 507 2.54 12.66 -19.12
N GLY A 508 3.65 13.33 -19.40
CA GLY A 508 3.68 14.79 -19.55
C GLY A 508 3.27 15.27 -20.94
N PRO A 509 2.96 16.57 -21.09
CA PRO A 509 2.57 17.16 -22.37
C PRO A 509 3.69 17.15 -23.42
N ASP A 510 4.93 16.94 -23.00
CA ASP A 510 6.12 16.77 -23.85
C ASP A 510 6.33 15.30 -24.28
N GLY A 511 5.41 14.42 -23.94
CA GLY A 511 5.48 12.98 -24.23
C GLY A 511 6.41 12.18 -23.32
N ALA A 512 7.09 12.80 -22.35
CA ALA A 512 7.92 12.10 -21.39
C ALA A 512 7.07 11.45 -20.26
N LEU A 513 7.62 10.44 -19.58
CA LEU A 513 7.06 9.93 -18.34
C LEU A 513 7.66 10.66 -17.14
N TYR A 514 6.82 11.03 -16.20
CA TYR A 514 7.21 11.64 -14.93
C TYR A 514 6.89 10.71 -13.78
N VAL A 515 7.89 10.44 -12.95
CA VAL A 515 7.80 9.45 -11.85
C VAL A 515 8.09 10.11 -10.51
N LEU A 516 7.17 9.97 -9.57
CA LEU A 516 7.22 10.58 -8.25
C LEU A 516 7.97 9.68 -7.27
N LEU A 517 9.17 10.10 -6.89
CA LEU A 517 10.00 9.50 -5.86
C LEU A 517 9.90 10.30 -4.55
N PRO A 518 10.30 9.77 -3.39
CA PRO A 518 10.06 10.41 -2.09
C PRO A 518 10.62 11.84 -1.94
N LYS A 519 11.71 12.15 -2.66
CA LYS A 519 12.43 13.43 -2.51
C LYS A 519 12.63 14.18 -3.82
N ARG A 520 12.20 13.62 -4.95
CA ARG A 520 12.37 14.20 -6.29
C ARG A 520 11.32 13.65 -7.26
N ILE A 521 11.11 14.36 -8.33
CA ILE A 521 10.39 13.89 -9.51
C ILE A 521 11.40 13.67 -10.62
N VAL A 522 11.41 12.49 -11.20
CA VAL A 522 12.29 12.18 -12.34
C VAL A 522 11.49 12.17 -13.63
N ARG A 523 12.15 12.53 -14.73
CA ARG A 523 11.62 12.55 -16.08
C ARG A 523 12.35 11.49 -16.92
N LEU A 524 11.57 10.63 -17.60
CA LEU A 524 12.09 9.62 -18.51
C LEU A 524 11.99 10.14 -19.94
N THR A 525 13.11 10.08 -20.65
CA THR A 525 13.20 10.40 -22.07
C THR A 525 13.98 9.31 -22.79
N PRO A 526 13.86 9.16 -24.13
CA PRO A 526 14.70 8.22 -24.87
C PRO A 526 16.19 8.46 -24.59
N ALA A 527 16.95 7.39 -24.45
CA ALA A 527 18.40 7.48 -24.44
C ALA A 527 18.90 7.82 -25.86
N PRO A 528 20.05 8.51 -25.98
CA PRO A 528 20.67 8.81 -27.27
C PRO A 528 21.00 7.55 -28.08
#